data_25546f7a159993f1d01d1a3fc3b576b3
#
_entry.id   25546f7a159993f1d01d1a3fc3b576b3
#
_cell.length_a   1.000
_cell.length_b   1.000
_cell.length_c   1.000
_cell.angle_alpha   90.00
_cell.angle_beta   90.00
_cell.angle_gamma   90.00
#
_symmetry.space_group_name_H-M   'P 1'
#
loop_
_entity.id
_entity.type
_entity.pdbx_description
1 polymer ?
#
loop_
_entity_poly.entity_id
_entity_poly.type
_entity_poly.pdbx_seq_one_letter_code
_entity_poly.pdbx_strand_id
1 'polypeptide(L)'
;MGPFLTWHNFHYISEETGTDTFDSIATKLDIRDFSSRKVPGDIKLRVLEAGRLTGSGVNRQHWKFILVQAPDSLRKLAKDSTSGNWVGNANFAVIILTDPKLGFHRLDAGRAVQDMQLAAWNSGVASGLYTGVNEEALRRDFEIPKEFHISVIAGFGYPTRKITGKRKNRKPLGEVAFLEKYGNPVDPKKLQ
;
A
#
# COMPACT_ATOMS: atom_id res chain seq x y z
N MET A 1 4.56 -2.27 31.82
CA MET A 1 3.22 -1.98 31.26
C MET A 1 3.23 -0.49 30.88
N GLY A 2 3.47 -0.20 29.60
CA GLY A 2 3.42 1.15 29.06
C GLY A 2 1.97 1.55 28.75
N PRO A 3 1.64 2.83 28.70
CA PRO A 3 0.27 3.27 28.50
C PRO A 3 -0.20 2.90 27.09
N PHE A 4 -1.23 2.08 27.02
CA PHE A 4 -2.03 1.88 25.81
C PHE A 4 -2.58 3.25 25.39
N LEU A 5 -2.16 3.73 24.22
CA LEU A 5 -2.79 4.88 23.57
C LEU A 5 -4.26 4.52 23.35
N THR A 6 -5.12 5.14 24.11
CA THR A 6 -6.57 4.95 24.01
C THR A 6 -7.09 5.60 22.74
N TRP A 7 -7.96 4.91 22.05
CA TRP A 7 -8.60 5.20 20.75
C TRP A 7 -9.30 6.57 20.60
N HIS A 8 -9.32 7.40 21.63
CA HIS A 8 -10.15 8.61 21.69
C HIS A 8 -9.57 9.84 21.00
N ASN A 9 -8.37 9.79 20.43
CA ASN A 9 -7.69 10.97 19.83
C ASN A 9 -7.57 10.96 18.31
N PHE A 10 -8.18 10.00 17.61
CA PHE A 10 -8.37 10.14 16.17
C PHE A 10 -9.64 10.94 15.92
N HIS A 11 -9.53 12.27 16.04
CA HIS A 11 -10.55 13.14 15.49
C HIS A 11 -10.63 12.85 13.99
N TYR A 12 -11.79 12.38 13.55
CA TYR A 12 -12.19 12.45 12.16
C TYR A 12 -11.89 13.87 11.69
N ILE A 13 -11.06 14.00 10.67
CA ILE A 13 -10.64 15.29 10.12
C ILE A 13 -11.90 16.04 9.73
N SER A 14 -12.01 17.27 10.24
CA SER A 14 -13.03 18.24 9.90
C SER A 14 -13.22 18.38 8.39
N GLU A 15 -14.42 18.69 7.99
CA GLU A 15 -15.03 18.76 6.67
C GLU A 15 -14.32 19.57 5.56
N GLU A 16 -13.10 20.09 5.74
CA GLU A 16 -12.56 21.11 4.81
C GLU A 16 -11.38 20.70 3.90
N THR A 17 -10.81 19.47 3.98
CA THR A 17 -9.67 19.09 3.09
C THR A 17 -9.65 17.62 2.66
N GLY A 18 -10.72 16.88 2.79
CA GLY A 18 -10.75 15.49 2.37
C GLY A 18 -10.86 15.37 0.85
N THR A 19 -9.77 14.98 0.17
CA THR A 19 -9.88 14.49 -1.21
C THR A 19 -10.90 13.36 -1.24
N ASP A 20 -11.89 13.41 -2.13
CA ASP A 20 -12.84 12.33 -2.30
C ASP A 20 -12.08 11.01 -2.54
N THR A 21 -12.57 9.93 -1.95
CA THR A 21 -11.97 8.60 -2.12
C THR A 21 -11.85 8.22 -3.60
N PHE A 22 -12.84 8.54 -4.41
CA PHE A 22 -12.81 8.29 -5.84
C PHE A 22 -11.72 9.11 -6.54
N ASP A 23 -11.51 10.37 -6.17
CA ASP A 23 -10.45 11.20 -6.70
C ASP A 23 -9.07 10.63 -6.36
N SER A 24 -8.90 10.11 -5.15
CA SER A 24 -7.66 9.42 -4.75
C SER A 24 -7.41 8.18 -5.61
N ILE A 25 -8.43 7.36 -5.84
CA ILE A 25 -8.36 6.20 -6.73
C ILE A 25 -8.03 6.65 -8.16
N ALA A 26 -8.67 7.71 -8.66
CA ALA A 26 -8.51 8.20 -10.02
C ALA A 26 -7.12 8.79 -10.28
N THR A 27 -6.53 9.45 -9.28
CA THR A 27 -5.27 10.22 -9.42
C THR A 27 -4.03 9.49 -8.91
N LYS A 28 -4.13 8.55 -7.96
CA LYS A 28 -3.00 7.80 -7.39
C LYS A 28 -2.19 7.11 -8.48
N LEU A 29 -0.89 7.34 -8.48
CA LEU A 29 0.08 6.71 -9.37
C LEU A 29 1.11 5.90 -8.56
N ASP A 30 1.66 4.85 -9.17
CA ASP A 30 2.85 4.19 -8.65
C ASP A 30 4.09 5.00 -9.05
N ILE A 31 4.83 5.45 -8.04
CA ILE A 31 6.02 6.27 -8.17
C ILE A 31 7.17 5.59 -7.43
N ARG A 32 8.34 5.59 -8.03
CA ARG A 32 9.55 4.93 -7.54
C ARG A 32 10.75 5.87 -7.42
N ASP A 33 10.52 7.16 -7.66
CA ASP A 33 11.52 8.21 -7.58
C ASP A 33 11.09 9.22 -6.51
N PHE A 34 11.82 9.24 -5.40
CA PHE A 34 11.48 9.97 -4.18
C PHE A 34 12.53 11.04 -3.85
N SER A 35 12.05 12.15 -3.35
CA SER A 35 12.88 13.21 -2.82
C SER A 35 13.44 12.86 -1.43
N SER A 36 14.47 13.57 -1.01
CA SER A 36 15.06 13.43 0.33
C SER A 36 14.18 13.99 1.46
N ARG A 37 13.04 14.63 1.15
CA ARG A 37 12.11 15.17 2.14
C ARG A 37 11.58 14.06 3.03
N LYS A 38 11.72 14.22 4.36
CA LYS A 38 11.27 13.23 5.33
C LYS A 38 9.76 13.22 5.44
N VAL A 39 9.17 12.02 5.46
CA VAL A 39 7.76 11.80 5.77
C VAL A 39 7.59 11.81 7.29
N PRO A 40 6.70 12.65 7.85
CA PRO A 40 6.40 12.71 9.28
C PRO A 40 5.91 11.36 9.85
N GLY A 41 6.13 11.17 11.14
CA GLY A 41 5.78 9.91 11.84
C GLY A 41 4.28 9.63 11.88
N ASP A 42 3.47 10.67 12.03
CA ASP A 42 2.00 10.59 12.01
C ASP A 42 1.46 10.08 10.67
N ILE A 43 2.05 10.50 9.54
CA ILE A 43 1.70 9.98 8.21
C ILE A 43 2.08 8.49 8.10
N LYS A 44 3.26 8.09 8.61
CA LYS A 44 3.67 6.67 8.63
C LYS A 44 2.70 5.82 9.45
N LEU A 45 2.30 6.30 10.63
CA LEU A 45 1.30 5.65 11.47
C LEU A 45 -0.06 5.55 10.76
N ARG A 46 -0.50 6.62 10.09
CA ARG A 46 -1.74 6.61 9.30
C ARG A 46 -1.71 5.59 8.18
N VAL A 47 -0.57 5.41 7.51
CA VAL A 47 -0.39 4.38 6.47
C VAL A 47 -0.52 2.98 7.07
N LEU A 48 0.14 2.70 8.20
CA LEU A 48 0.02 1.41 8.88
C LEU A 48 -1.41 1.15 9.37
N GLU A 49 -2.07 2.17 9.90
CA GLU A 49 -3.45 2.09 10.38
C GLU A 49 -4.43 1.80 9.24
N ALA A 50 -4.24 2.41 8.06
CA ALA A 50 -5.04 2.11 6.89
C ALA A 50 -4.96 0.61 6.50
N GLY A 51 -3.75 0.04 6.53
CA GLY A 51 -3.58 -1.40 6.31
C GLY A 51 -4.22 -2.26 7.40
N ARG A 52 -4.16 -1.82 8.67
CA ARG A 52 -4.78 -2.52 9.79
C ARG A 52 -6.31 -2.50 9.72
N LEU A 53 -6.89 -1.42 9.26
CA LEU A 53 -8.34 -1.23 9.14
C LEU A 53 -8.96 -1.94 7.94
N THR A 54 -8.14 -2.41 6.98
CA THR A 54 -8.68 -3.13 5.83
C THR A 54 -9.47 -4.39 6.24
N GLY A 55 -10.43 -4.79 5.45
CA GLY A 55 -11.17 -6.03 5.72
C GLY A 55 -10.36 -7.28 5.39
N SER A 56 -10.57 -8.37 6.09
CA SER A 56 -9.95 -9.67 5.81
C SER A 56 -10.99 -10.79 5.74
N GLY A 57 -10.65 -11.88 5.05
CA GLY A 57 -11.49 -13.06 4.98
C GLY A 57 -11.86 -13.56 6.37
N VAL A 58 -13.18 -13.70 6.65
CA VAL A 58 -13.73 -14.07 7.96
C VAL A 58 -13.13 -13.29 9.14
N ASN A 59 -12.72 -12.05 8.89
CA ASN A 59 -12.09 -11.15 9.87
C ASN A 59 -10.83 -11.74 10.55
N ARG A 60 -10.05 -12.54 9.84
CA ARG A 60 -8.87 -13.23 10.40
C ARG A 60 -7.73 -12.30 10.78
N GLN A 61 -7.60 -11.11 10.16
CA GLN A 61 -6.59 -10.08 10.49
C GLN A 61 -5.17 -10.67 10.60
N HIS A 62 -4.83 -11.57 9.69
CA HIS A 62 -3.64 -12.41 9.74
C HIS A 62 -2.36 -11.74 9.22
N TRP A 63 -2.46 -10.54 8.66
CA TRP A 63 -1.32 -9.77 8.17
C TRP A 63 -0.40 -9.32 9.31
N LYS A 64 0.87 -9.18 8.98
CA LYS A 64 1.87 -8.50 9.81
C LYS A 64 2.57 -7.46 8.92
N PHE A 65 2.91 -6.33 9.50
CA PHE A 65 3.57 -5.22 8.81
C PHE A 65 4.91 -4.94 9.47
N ILE A 66 5.99 -4.91 8.69
CA ILE A 66 7.30 -4.46 9.15
C ILE A 66 7.56 -3.09 8.55
N LEU A 67 7.63 -2.06 9.39
CA LEU A 67 8.00 -0.72 8.98
C LEU A 67 9.52 -0.60 8.91
N VAL A 68 10.05 -0.34 7.73
CA VAL A 68 11.47 -0.13 7.46
C VAL A 68 11.69 1.35 7.17
N GLN A 69 12.50 2.04 8.00
CA GLN A 69 12.74 3.49 7.84
C GLN A 69 14.20 3.92 8.04
N ALA A 70 15.05 3.07 8.63
CA ALA A 70 16.46 3.34 8.74
C ALA A 70 17.13 3.26 7.36
N PRO A 71 17.99 4.22 6.97
CA PRO A 71 18.62 4.21 5.66
C PRO A 71 19.38 2.92 5.35
N ASP A 72 20.08 2.35 6.34
CA ASP A 72 20.81 1.08 6.18
C ASP A 72 19.85 -0.08 5.93
N SER A 73 18.72 -0.13 6.62
CA SER A 73 17.70 -1.15 6.42
C SER A 73 17.01 -1.01 5.06
N LEU A 74 16.76 0.21 4.56
CA LEU A 74 16.25 0.44 3.23
C LEU A 74 17.25 -0.01 2.14
N ARG A 75 18.56 0.21 2.36
CA ARG A 75 19.60 -0.30 1.45
C ARG A 75 19.68 -1.83 1.46
N LYS A 76 19.54 -2.47 2.62
CA LYS A 76 19.44 -3.94 2.70
C LYS A 76 18.21 -4.45 1.95
N LEU A 77 17.05 -3.83 2.19
CA LEU A 77 15.80 -4.17 1.49
C LEU A 77 15.94 -4.07 -0.03
N ALA A 78 16.62 -3.03 -0.52
CA ALA A 78 16.93 -2.86 -1.95
C ALA A 78 17.84 -3.96 -2.50
N LYS A 79 18.89 -4.34 -1.74
CA LYS A 79 19.83 -5.40 -2.11
C LYS A 79 19.15 -6.78 -2.16
N ASP A 80 18.22 -7.03 -1.25
CA ASP A 80 17.48 -8.29 -1.16
C ASP A 80 16.31 -8.38 -2.17
N SER A 81 16.15 -7.37 -3.04
CA SER A 81 15.12 -7.36 -4.06
C SER A 81 15.67 -7.76 -5.42
N THR A 82 14.82 -8.37 -6.26
CA THR A 82 15.09 -8.66 -7.68
C THR A 82 14.44 -7.65 -8.63
N SER A 83 13.51 -6.84 -8.13
CA SER A 83 12.75 -5.85 -8.92
C SER A 83 12.48 -4.54 -8.18
N GLY A 84 13.02 -4.37 -6.97
CA GLY A 84 12.69 -3.27 -6.05
C GLY A 84 13.89 -2.45 -5.59
N ASN A 85 15.03 -2.43 -6.29
CA ASN A 85 16.23 -1.68 -5.86
C ASN A 85 15.98 -0.19 -5.61
N TRP A 86 14.97 0.40 -6.27
CA TRP A 86 14.54 1.78 -6.04
C TRP A 86 14.09 2.05 -4.59
N VAL A 87 13.71 1.00 -3.82
CA VAL A 87 13.26 1.15 -2.42
C VAL A 87 14.37 1.67 -1.50
N GLY A 88 15.62 1.51 -1.87
CA GLY A 88 16.76 2.08 -1.15
C GLY A 88 16.72 3.60 -1.04
N ASN A 89 16.02 4.28 -1.96
CA ASN A 89 15.80 5.73 -1.98
C ASN A 89 14.43 6.13 -1.41
N ALA A 90 13.62 5.19 -0.93
CA ALA A 90 12.36 5.52 -0.30
C ALA A 90 12.59 6.18 1.07
N ASN A 91 11.62 6.93 1.55
CA ASN A 91 11.67 7.50 2.90
C ASN A 91 11.36 6.46 3.97
N PHE A 92 10.47 5.55 3.65
CA PHE A 92 10.20 4.35 4.42
C PHE A 92 9.60 3.28 3.50
N ALA A 93 9.59 2.04 3.97
CA ALA A 93 8.93 0.93 3.30
C ALA A 93 8.11 0.12 4.30
N VAL A 94 7.15 -0.64 3.80
CA VAL A 94 6.39 -1.61 4.59
C VAL A 94 6.49 -2.96 3.91
N ILE A 95 6.97 -3.98 4.64
CA ILE A 95 6.92 -5.37 4.23
C ILE A 95 5.61 -5.94 4.74
N ILE A 96 4.77 -6.46 3.84
CA ILE A 96 3.48 -7.05 4.18
C ILE A 96 3.62 -8.57 4.18
N LEU A 97 3.42 -9.15 5.36
CA LEU A 97 3.45 -10.58 5.60
C LEU A 97 2.03 -11.10 5.80
N THR A 98 1.77 -12.33 5.37
CA THR A 98 0.47 -12.99 5.53
C THR A 98 0.61 -14.45 5.88
N ASP A 99 -0.45 -15.06 6.43
CA ASP A 99 -0.51 -16.49 6.71
C ASP A 99 -0.90 -17.27 5.44
N PRO A 100 0.02 -18.04 4.83
CA PRO A 100 -0.24 -18.79 3.60
C PRO A 100 -1.21 -19.95 3.75
N LYS A 101 -1.54 -20.36 4.98
CA LYS A 101 -2.55 -21.39 5.26
C LYS A 101 -3.97 -20.93 4.91
N LEU A 102 -4.19 -19.61 4.81
CA LEU A 102 -5.48 -19.03 4.46
C LEU A 102 -5.55 -18.81 2.94
N GLY A 103 -6.48 -19.44 2.25
CA GLY A 103 -6.60 -19.39 0.79
C GLY A 103 -6.79 -17.98 0.21
N PHE A 104 -7.26 -17.03 1.02
CA PHE A 104 -7.48 -15.62 0.65
C PHE A 104 -6.33 -14.68 1.06
N HIS A 105 -5.23 -15.19 1.60
CA HIS A 105 -4.16 -14.36 2.18
C HIS A 105 -3.57 -13.32 1.20
N ARG A 106 -3.44 -13.68 -0.08
CA ARG A 106 -2.93 -12.74 -1.11
C ARG A 106 -3.93 -11.66 -1.46
N LEU A 107 -5.23 -11.99 -1.45
CA LEU A 107 -6.30 -11.01 -1.66
C LEU A 107 -6.29 -9.98 -0.53
N ASP A 108 -6.19 -10.42 0.72
CA ASP A 108 -6.15 -9.55 1.87
C ASP A 108 -4.88 -8.66 1.88
N ALA A 109 -3.73 -9.20 1.45
CA ALA A 109 -2.51 -8.40 1.26
C ALA A 109 -2.71 -7.28 0.21
N GLY A 110 -3.35 -7.60 -0.92
CA GLY A 110 -3.66 -6.63 -1.98
C GLY A 110 -4.57 -5.52 -1.48
N ARG A 111 -5.59 -5.84 -0.68
CA ARG A 111 -6.48 -4.87 -0.04
C ARG A 111 -5.70 -3.96 0.90
N ALA A 112 -4.93 -4.55 1.83
CA ALA A 112 -4.16 -3.78 2.81
C ALA A 112 -3.17 -2.82 2.16
N VAL A 113 -2.39 -3.28 1.17
CA VAL A 113 -1.42 -2.40 0.50
C VAL A 113 -2.10 -1.29 -0.30
N GLN A 114 -3.26 -1.55 -0.90
CA GLN A 114 -4.02 -0.52 -1.62
C GLN A 114 -4.53 0.57 -0.68
N ASP A 115 -5.06 0.21 0.49
CA ASP A 115 -5.53 1.17 1.49
C ASP A 115 -4.36 2.01 2.03
N MET A 116 -3.21 1.39 2.30
CA MET A 116 -1.96 2.09 2.67
C MET A 116 -1.55 3.11 1.61
N GLN A 117 -1.59 2.73 0.33
CA GLN A 117 -1.20 3.61 -0.78
C GLN A 117 -2.16 4.80 -0.94
N LEU A 118 -3.46 4.59 -0.76
CA LEU A 118 -4.46 5.66 -0.82
C LEU A 118 -4.31 6.63 0.36
N ALA A 119 -4.10 6.12 1.58
CA ALA A 119 -3.86 6.94 2.76
C ALA A 119 -2.59 7.80 2.61
N ALA A 120 -1.51 7.23 2.07
CA ALA A 120 -0.28 7.95 1.76
C ALA A 120 -0.52 9.06 0.71
N TRP A 121 -1.24 8.72 -0.37
CA TRP A 121 -1.53 9.63 -1.47
C TRP A 121 -2.31 10.86 -1.02
N ASN A 122 -3.31 10.69 -0.14
CA ASN A 122 -4.07 11.78 0.47
C ASN A 122 -3.21 12.74 1.32
N SER A 123 -2.04 12.28 1.75
CA SER A 123 -1.04 13.08 2.47
C SER A 123 0.08 13.61 1.56
N GLY A 124 -0.09 13.52 0.23
CA GLY A 124 0.91 13.93 -0.75
C GLY A 124 2.13 13.00 -0.81
N VAL A 125 2.08 11.84 -0.16
CA VAL A 125 3.14 10.82 -0.17
C VAL A 125 2.84 9.80 -1.26
N ALA A 126 3.75 9.69 -2.21
CA ALA A 126 3.69 8.71 -3.27
C ALA A 126 4.19 7.33 -2.80
N SER A 127 3.87 6.31 -3.58
CA SER A 127 4.30 4.94 -3.29
C SER A 127 4.52 4.14 -4.56
N GLY A 128 5.36 3.13 -4.45
CA GLY A 128 5.50 2.06 -5.43
C GLY A 128 5.53 0.72 -4.70
N LEU A 129 5.23 -0.36 -5.41
CA LEU A 129 5.28 -1.69 -4.83
C LEU A 129 6.02 -2.69 -5.72
N TYR A 130 6.49 -3.78 -5.10
CA TYR A 130 7.14 -4.89 -5.77
C TYR A 130 6.96 -6.20 -4.99
N THR A 131 7.15 -7.33 -5.68
CA THR A 131 7.06 -8.68 -5.12
C THR A 131 8.31 -9.53 -5.38
N GLY A 132 9.19 -9.06 -6.27
CA GLY A 132 10.42 -9.78 -6.61
C GLY A 132 11.49 -9.60 -5.53
N VAL A 133 11.75 -10.65 -4.76
CA VAL A 133 12.69 -10.65 -3.63
C VAL A 133 13.58 -11.89 -3.65
N ASN A 134 14.79 -11.76 -3.09
CA ASN A 134 15.57 -12.89 -2.61
C ASN A 134 15.01 -13.24 -1.22
N GLU A 135 14.14 -14.24 -1.18
CA GLU A 135 13.38 -14.57 0.02
C GLU A 135 14.28 -15.01 1.18
N GLU A 136 15.35 -15.75 0.92
CA GLU A 136 16.28 -16.21 1.95
C GLU A 136 17.02 -15.04 2.59
N ALA A 137 17.58 -14.14 1.78
CA ALA A 137 18.25 -12.94 2.25
C ALA A 137 17.32 -12.04 3.05
N LEU A 138 16.12 -11.80 2.53
CA LEU A 138 15.14 -10.94 3.17
C LEU A 138 14.67 -11.50 4.53
N ARG A 139 14.46 -12.81 4.62
CA ARG A 139 14.08 -13.46 5.88
C ARG A 139 15.18 -13.34 6.93
N ARG A 140 16.44 -13.56 6.53
CA ARG A 140 17.60 -13.42 7.43
C ARG A 140 17.76 -11.97 7.91
N ASP A 141 17.70 -11.00 7.00
CA ASP A 141 18.04 -9.61 7.28
C ASP A 141 16.93 -8.84 8.03
N PHE A 142 15.69 -9.33 7.97
CA PHE A 142 14.53 -8.76 8.66
C PHE A 142 13.89 -9.73 9.66
N GLU A 143 14.54 -10.84 9.99
CA GLU A 143 14.12 -11.83 11.01
C GLU A 143 12.69 -12.35 10.76
N ILE A 144 12.34 -12.56 9.47
CA ILE A 144 10.98 -12.96 9.11
C ILE A 144 10.79 -14.46 9.33
N PRO A 145 9.85 -14.86 10.21
CA PRO A 145 9.57 -16.26 10.47
C PRO A 145 9.11 -17.02 9.20
N LYS A 146 9.49 -18.31 9.12
CA LYS A 146 9.24 -19.15 7.92
C LYS A 146 7.75 -19.39 7.65
N GLU A 147 6.93 -19.33 8.68
CA GLU A 147 5.48 -19.53 8.59
C GLU A 147 4.74 -18.40 7.86
N PHE A 148 5.33 -17.21 7.74
CA PHE A 148 4.72 -16.12 7.00
C PHE A 148 5.14 -16.10 5.53
N HIS A 149 4.20 -15.79 4.66
CA HIS A 149 4.45 -15.46 3.27
C HIS A 149 4.79 -13.97 3.14
N ILE A 150 5.86 -13.65 2.41
CA ILE A 150 6.20 -12.27 2.05
C ILE A 150 5.34 -11.91 0.83
N SER A 151 4.27 -11.16 1.07
CA SER A 151 3.24 -10.95 0.04
C SER A 151 3.59 -9.82 -0.93
N VAL A 152 3.99 -8.68 -0.39
CA VAL A 152 4.34 -7.48 -1.16
C VAL A 152 5.15 -6.53 -0.30
N ILE A 153 5.99 -5.73 -0.95
CA ILE A 153 6.73 -4.65 -0.31
C ILE A 153 6.33 -3.34 -0.99
N ALA A 154 5.97 -2.35 -0.18
CA ALA A 154 5.62 -1.02 -0.63
C ALA A 154 6.65 -0.01 -0.09
N GLY A 155 7.23 0.80 -0.99
CA GLY A 155 8.09 1.93 -0.63
C GLY A 155 7.33 3.24 -0.79
N PHE A 156 7.59 4.19 0.12
CA PHE A 156 6.88 5.46 0.24
C PHE A 156 7.85 6.64 0.33
N GLY A 157 7.44 7.77 -0.21
CA GLY A 157 8.19 9.02 -0.13
C GLY A 157 7.51 10.15 -0.89
N TYR A 158 7.96 11.37 -0.68
CA TYR A 158 7.50 12.49 -1.51
C TYR A 158 8.12 12.37 -2.90
N PRO A 159 7.34 12.53 -3.98
CA PRO A 159 7.87 12.43 -5.34
C PRO A 159 8.86 13.56 -5.63
N THR A 160 9.89 13.27 -6.47
CA THR A 160 10.87 14.28 -6.90
C THR A 160 10.26 15.34 -7.81
N ARG A 161 9.17 15.01 -8.51
CA ARG A 161 8.51 15.91 -9.46
C ARG A 161 7.08 16.16 -9.02
N LYS A 162 6.59 17.38 -9.27
CA LYS A 162 5.18 17.70 -9.09
C LYS A 162 4.35 16.77 -9.98
N ILE A 163 3.44 16.03 -9.35
CA ILE A 163 2.51 15.17 -10.08
C ILE A 163 1.39 16.06 -10.58
N THR A 164 1.42 16.38 -11.86
CA THR A 164 0.26 16.98 -12.54
C THR A 164 -0.65 15.84 -12.95
N GLY A 165 -1.89 15.82 -12.43
CA GLY A 165 -2.83 14.73 -12.61
C GLY A 165 -3.04 14.35 -14.07
N LYS A 166 -2.22 13.43 -14.56
CA LYS A 166 -2.44 12.81 -15.87
C LYS A 166 -3.52 11.75 -15.72
N ARG A 167 -4.48 11.76 -16.64
CA ARG A 167 -5.47 10.69 -16.73
C ARG A 167 -4.76 9.35 -16.89
N LYS A 168 -5.12 8.37 -16.08
CA LYS A 168 -4.58 7.01 -16.19
C LYS A 168 -4.93 6.42 -17.55
N ASN A 169 -3.97 5.79 -18.19
CA ASN A 169 -4.25 4.96 -19.35
C ASN A 169 -4.91 3.66 -18.87
N ARG A 170 -6.19 3.52 -19.12
CA ARG A 170 -6.99 2.34 -18.77
C ARG A 170 -7.88 1.97 -19.94
N LYS A 171 -8.17 0.69 -20.05
CA LYS A 171 -9.16 0.20 -21.00
C LYS A 171 -10.51 0.88 -20.77
N PRO A 172 -11.31 1.08 -21.81
CA PRO A 172 -12.69 1.50 -21.67
C PRO A 172 -13.48 0.57 -20.74
N LEU A 173 -14.43 1.13 -19.99
CA LEU A 173 -15.19 0.34 -19.00
C LEU A 173 -15.88 -0.87 -19.64
N GLY A 174 -16.43 -0.72 -20.83
CA GLY A 174 -17.13 -1.80 -21.55
C GLY A 174 -16.23 -2.99 -21.97
N GLU A 175 -14.89 -2.84 -21.92
CA GLU A 175 -13.98 -3.96 -22.16
C GLU A 175 -13.71 -4.80 -20.90
N VAL A 176 -14.02 -4.29 -19.72
CA VAL A 176 -13.66 -4.89 -18.42
C VAL A 176 -14.85 -5.10 -17.49
N ALA A 177 -16.02 -4.52 -17.82
CA ALA A 177 -17.22 -4.68 -17.03
C ALA A 177 -18.39 -5.18 -17.91
N PHE A 178 -19.08 -6.20 -17.41
CA PHE A 178 -20.16 -6.86 -18.13
C PHE A 178 -21.40 -6.90 -17.26
N LEU A 179 -22.56 -6.73 -17.88
CA LEU A 179 -23.87 -6.78 -17.23
C LEU A 179 -24.35 -8.24 -17.21
N GLU A 180 -24.49 -8.79 -16.01
CA GLU A 180 -24.98 -10.13 -15.66
C GLU A 180 -24.19 -11.31 -16.24
N LYS A 181 -23.71 -11.22 -17.50
CA LYS A 181 -23.00 -12.30 -18.19
C LYS A 181 -21.74 -11.78 -18.84
N TYR A 182 -20.66 -12.59 -18.81
CA TYR A 182 -19.44 -12.28 -19.53
C TYR A 182 -19.74 -12.08 -21.03
N GLY A 183 -19.12 -11.06 -21.62
CA GLY A 183 -19.30 -10.72 -23.02
C GLY A 183 -20.51 -9.79 -23.31
N ASN A 184 -21.28 -9.38 -22.28
CA ASN A 184 -22.34 -8.36 -22.40
C ASN A 184 -21.85 -7.04 -21.76
N PRO A 185 -21.24 -6.09 -22.49
CA PRO A 185 -20.65 -4.89 -21.90
C PRO A 185 -21.66 -4.04 -21.13
N VAL A 186 -21.23 -3.45 -20.02
CA VAL A 186 -22.03 -2.46 -19.29
C VAL A 186 -22.30 -1.25 -20.20
N ASP A 187 -23.57 -0.94 -20.38
CA ASP A 187 -24.06 0.28 -21.01
C ASP A 187 -24.69 1.17 -19.93
N PRO A 188 -24.13 2.38 -19.64
CA PRO A 188 -24.67 3.26 -18.61
C PRO A 188 -26.16 3.60 -18.81
N LYS A 189 -26.67 3.56 -20.04
CA LYS A 189 -28.11 3.83 -20.36
C LYS A 189 -29.04 2.69 -19.93
N LYS A 190 -28.48 1.51 -19.64
CA LYS A 190 -29.25 0.32 -19.20
C LYS A 190 -29.12 0.07 -17.68
N LEU A 191 -28.31 0.88 -16.96
CA LEU A 191 -28.26 0.82 -15.53
C LEU A 191 -29.42 1.62 -14.93
N GLN A 192 -30.28 0.94 -14.20
CA GLN A 192 -31.42 1.52 -13.48
C GLN A 192 -31.02 1.90 -12.06
#